data_3c8c5cbd9f846eea4509ba11b90969ef
#
_entry.id   3c8c5cbd9f846eea4509ba11b90969ef
#
_cell.length_a   1.000
_cell.length_b   1.000
_cell.length_c   1.000
_cell.angle_alpha   90.00
_cell.angle_beta   90.00
_cell.angle_gamma   90.00
#
_symmetry.space_group_name_H-M   'P 1'
#
loop_
_entity.id
_entity.type
_entity.pdbx_description
1 polymer ?
#
loop_
_entity_poly.entity_id
_entity_poly.type
_entity_poly.pdbx_seq_one_letter_code
_entity_poly.pdbx_strand_id
1 'polypeptide(L)'
;MKKSSENYSAVAETGAVLEKRSTWQRFVLDLKKSPISARFGLIVIAIYIFIAVFAPWLAPYGESQVFPAPYEPWSKEFIFGTDQIGRDILSRMIYGARNTVGIAVATTALAFFIGGVLGLAAAIAKGWVDQLLSRLVDALMAIPSLIFALVLLSIFGTNIINLIIIIAILDSTRVFRLTRAVSLNVVVMDFVEAARLRGEGLAWIMRREILPNILPPLIAEFGLRFCFVFLSLIHISEPTRLGMISYAVFCLK
;
A
#
# COMPACT_ATOMS: atom_id res chain seq x y z
N MET A 1 4.88 24.20 -51.13
CA MET A 1 4.38 22.81 -51.12
C MET A 1 5.45 21.73 -51.20
N LYS A 2 6.71 22.00 -51.62
CA LYS A 2 7.78 21.01 -51.78
C LYS A 2 8.56 20.62 -50.51
N LYS A 3 8.52 21.45 -49.45
CA LYS A 3 9.21 21.19 -48.17
C LYS A 3 8.45 20.29 -47.17
N SER A 4 7.15 20.04 -47.42
CA SER A 4 6.35 19.17 -46.54
C SER A 4 6.47 17.67 -46.90
N SER A 5 6.75 17.36 -48.18
CA SER A 5 6.90 15.97 -48.63
C SER A 5 8.26 15.36 -48.30
N GLU A 6 9.31 16.17 -48.20
CA GLU A 6 10.63 15.70 -47.78
C GLU A 6 10.72 15.31 -46.31
N ASN A 7 9.92 15.98 -45.44
CA ASN A 7 9.87 15.61 -44.03
C ASN A 7 9.08 14.30 -43.78
N TYR A 8 8.13 13.94 -44.60
CA TYR A 8 7.40 12.68 -44.46
C TYR A 8 8.20 11.47 -44.97
N SER A 9 9.04 11.65 -45.97
CA SER A 9 9.94 10.58 -46.47
C SER A 9 11.10 10.31 -45.50
N ALA A 10 11.67 11.33 -44.86
CA ALA A 10 12.71 11.17 -43.86
C ALA A 10 12.24 10.47 -42.56
N VAL A 11 10.96 10.61 -42.19
CA VAL A 11 10.35 9.89 -41.06
C VAL A 11 10.03 8.43 -41.39
N ALA A 12 9.79 8.12 -42.68
CA ALA A 12 9.54 6.76 -43.13
C ALA A 12 10.83 5.92 -43.30
N GLU A 13 11.97 6.55 -43.59
CA GLU A 13 13.26 5.85 -43.70
C GLU A 13 13.96 5.58 -42.41
N THR A 14 13.66 6.34 -41.34
CA THR A 14 14.04 5.98 -40.00
C THR A 14 13.00 5.01 -39.41
N GLY A 15 12.87 3.85 -40.06
CA GLY A 15 12.25 2.68 -39.44
C GLY A 15 13.05 2.30 -38.20
N ALA A 16 12.90 3.09 -37.14
CA ALA A 16 13.34 2.72 -35.83
C ALA A 16 12.59 1.44 -35.49
N VAL A 17 13.20 0.30 -35.81
CA VAL A 17 12.82 -1.00 -35.26
C VAL A 17 12.74 -0.74 -33.74
N LEU A 18 11.52 -0.59 -33.26
CA LEU A 18 11.28 -0.51 -31.82
C LEU A 18 11.75 -1.85 -31.28
N GLU A 19 13.05 -1.91 -30.98
CA GLU A 19 13.65 -3.05 -30.30
C GLU A 19 12.74 -3.36 -29.12
N LYS A 20 12.10 -4.52 -29.17
CA LYS A 20 11.20 -4.99 -28.14
C LYS A 20 12.03 -5.27 -26.88
N ARG A 21 12.47 -4.19 -26.23
CA ARG A 21 13.30 -4.26 -25.02
C ARG A 21 12.56 -5.06 -23.98
N SER A 22 13.23 -6.04 -23.41
CA SER A 22 12.71 -6.84 -22.31
C SER A 22 12.20 -5.93 -21.19
N THR A 23 11.12 -6.30 -20.53
CA THR A 23 10.54 -5.59 -19.39
C THR A 23 11.60 -5.27 -18.32
N TRP A 24 12.54 -6.19 -18.13
CA TRP A 24 13.67 -6.00 -17.22
C TRP A 24 14.64 -4.90 -17.65
N GLN A 25 14.96 -4.81 -18.95
CA GLN A 25 15.84 -3.76 -19.47
C GLN A 25 15.19 -2.38 -19.36
N ARG A 26 13.87 -2.29 -19.57
CA ARG A 26 13.12 -1.04 -19.35
C ARG A 26 13.17 -0.63 -17.89
N PHE A 27 12.90 -1.56 -16.96
CA PHE A 27 12.96 -1.30 -15.51
C PHE A 27 14.33 -0.77 -15.08
N VAL A 28 15.42 -1.40 -15.53
CA VAL A 28 16.80 -0.96 -15.19
C VAL A 28 17.11 0.43 -15.76
N LEU A 29 16.64 0.72 -16.98
CA LEU A 29 16.84 2.04 -17.59
C LEU A 29 16.04 3.13 -16.89
N ASP A 30 14.80 2.83 -16.50
CA ASP A 30 13.94 3.74 -15.76
C ASP A 30 14.52 4.01 -14.37
N LEU A 31 15.07 2.98 -13.72
CA LEU A 31 15.77 3.12 -12.46
C LEU A 31 17.02 4.01 -12.57
N LYS A 32 17.80 3.88 -13.65
CA LYS A 32 18.97 4.73 -13.91
C LYS A 32 18.59 6.19 -14.20
N LYS A 33 17.41 6.43 -14.78
CA LYS A 33 16.89 7.78 -15.07
C LYS A 33 16.15 8.39 -13.88
N SER A 34 15.79 7.60 -12.87
CA SER A 34 15.08 8.05 -11.68
C SER A 34 15.89 9.06 -10.86
N PRO A 35 15.25 10.05 -10.24
CA PRO A 35 15.90 10.98 -9.34
C PRO A 35 16.55 10.26 -8.15
N ILE A 36 17.57 10.90 -7.56
CA ILE A 36 18.35 10.31 -6.45
C ILE A 36 17.43 9.93 -5.27
N SER A 37 16.42 10.75 -4.98
CA SER A 37 15.43 10.48 -3.92
C SER A 37 14.66 9.18 -4.14
N ALA A 38 14.26 8.87 -5.38
CA ALA A 38 13.55 7.64 -5.70
C ALA A 38 14.47 6.40 -5.55
N ARG A 39 15.73 6.52 -5.96
CA ARG A 39 16.72 5.43 -5.76
C ARG A 39 16.99 5.18 -4.29
N PHE A 40 17.15 6.25 -3.50
CA PHE A 40 17.31 6.14 -2.06
C PHE A 40 16.09 5.45 -1.41
N GLY A 41 14.88 5.90 -1.72
CA GLY A 41 13.66 5.27 -1.22
C GLY A 41 13.55 3.78 -1.58
N LEU A 42 13.91 3.41 -2.82
CA LEU A 42 13.92 2.02 -3.25
C LEU A 42 14.92 1.16 -2.48
N ILE A 43 16.12 1.69 -2.21
CA ILE A 43 17.14 1.00 -1.39
C ILE A 43 16.62 0.77 0.02
N VAL A 44 16.03 1.79 0.64
CA VAL A 44 15.45 1.68 1.99
C VAL A 44 14.36 0.62 2.04
N ILE A 45 13.43 0.63 1.08
CA ILE A 45 12.36 -0.39 0.98
C ILE A 45 12.97 -1.79 0.80
N ALA A 46 13.98 -1.93 -0.07
CA ALA A 46 14.65 -3.20 -0.30
C ALA A 46 15.33 -3.73 0.98
N ILE A 47 15.96 -2.86 1.76
CA ILE A 47 16.57 -3.22 3.06
C ILE A 47 15.48 -3.68 4.04
N TYR A 48 14.36 -2.95 4.15
CA TYR A 48 13.26 -3.35 5.04
C TYR A 48 12.64 -4.70 4.66
N ILE A 49 12.42 -4.93 3.36
CA ILE A 49 11.91 -6.20 2.86
C ILE A 49 12.94 -7.31 3.15
N PHE A 50 14.22 -7.05 2.93
CA PHE A 50 15.28 -8.00 3.23
C PHE A 50 15.29 -8.38 4.71
N ILE A 51 15.27 -7.40 5.62
CA ILE A 51 15.19 -7.62 7.07
C ILE A 51 13.93 -8.42 7.42
N ALA A 52 12.77 -8.07 6.86
CA ALA A 52 11.51 -8.74 7.15
C ALA A 52 11.50 -10.22 6.71
N VAL A 53 12.08 -10.52 5.53
CA VAL A 53 12.12 -11.89 4.99
C VAL A 53 13.15 -12.73 5.74
N PHE A 54 14.35 -12.17 5.99
CA PHE A 54 15.47 -12.87 6.60
C PHE A 54 15.53 -12.70 8.13
N ALA A 55 14.48 -12.19 8.76
CA ALA A 55 14.42 -11.95 10.20
C ALA A 55 14.87 -13.17 11.05
N PRO A 56 14.43 -14.42 10.79
CA PRO A 56 14.85 -15.58 11.60
C PRO A 56 16.35 -15.88 11.52
N TRP A 57 17.03 -15.42 10.46
CA TRP A 57 18.47 -15.68 10.26
C TRP A 57 19.32 -14.47 10.65
N LEU A 58 18.73 -13.27 10.64
CA LEU A 58 19.41 -12.04 11.04
C LEU A 58 19.38 -11.82 12.56
N ALA A 59 18.31 -12.26 13.23
CA ALA A 59 18.14 -12.07 14.66
C ALA A 59 19.08 -13.00 15.44
N PRO A 60 19.92 -12.46 16.34
CA PRO A 60 20.81 -13.28 17.18
C PRO A 60 20.05 -14.23 18.10
N TYR A 61 18.88 -13.81 18.58
CA TYR A 61 18.06 -14.54 19.54
C TYR A 61 16.61 -14.65 19.08
N GLY A 62 15.85 -15.56 19.69
CA GLY A 62 14.42 -15.73 19.42
C GLY A 62 13.59 -14.52 19.91
N GLU A 63 12.48 -14.22 19.22
CA GLU A 63 11.59 -13.09 19.54
C GLU A 63 11.12 -13.05 20.99
N SER A 64 10.87 -14.23 21.58
CA SER A 64 10.31 -14.41 22.94
C SER A 64 11.35 -14.84 23.96
N GLN A 65 12.63 -14.93 23.58
CA GLN A 65 13.68 -15.41 24.47
C GLN A 65 13.97 -14.35 25.54
N VAL A 66 13.89 -14.75 26.81
CA VAL A 66 14.09 -13.89 27.99
C VAL A 66 15.39 -14.28 28.67
N PHE A 67 16.21 -13.30 28.99
CA PHE A 67 17.45 -13.44 29.75
C PHE A 67 17.29 -12.93 31.17
N PRO A 68 18.11 -13.43 32.12
CA PRO A 68 17.96 -13.07 33.56
C PRO A 68 18.26 -11.60 33.88
N ALA A 69 18.87 -10.85 32.99
CA ALA A 69 19.30 -9.47 33.21
C ALA A 69 18.40 -8.46 32.45
N PRO A 70 17.35 -7.90 33.11
CA PRO A 70 16.58 -6.82 32.53
C PRO A 70 17.38 -5.50 32.54
N TYR A 71 17.11 -4.64 31.54
CA TYR A 71 17.79 -3.34 31.36
C TYR A 71 19.31 -3.42 31.28
N GLU A 72 19.87 -4.55 30.78
CA GLU A 72 21.30 -4.63 30.55
C GLU A 72 21.72 -3.62 29.48
N PRO A 73 22.79 -2.81 29.74
CA PRO A 73 23.29 -1.87 28.76
C PRO A 73 23.89 -2.58 27.56
N TRP A 74 24.16 -1.81 26.50
CA TRP A 74 24.82 -2.32 25.30
C TRP A 74 26.12 -3.07 25.64
N SER A 75 26.26 -4.24 25.05
CA SER A 75 27.41 -5.14 25.25
C SER A 75 27.72 -5.86 23.94
N LYS A 76 28.80 -6.65 23.92
CA LYS A 76 29.09 -7.52 22.76
C LYS A 76 28.04 -8.60 22.56
N GLU A 77 27.37 -9.00 23.61
CA GLU A 77 26.32 -10.01 23.60
C GLU A 77 24.95 -9.38 23.24
N PHE A 78 24.66 -8.19 23.75
CA PHE A 78 23.43 -7.44 23.47
C PHE A 78 23.76 -6.10 22.85
N ILE A 79 23.76 -6.00 21.51
CA ILE A 79 24.20 -4.82 20.75
C ILE A 79 23.38 -3.57 21.13
N PHE A 80 22.10 -3.68 21.42
CA PHE A 80 21.23 -2.60 21.90
C PHE A 80 20.75 -2.79 23.34
N GLY A 81 21.35 -3.74 24.08
CA GLY A 81 20.93 -4.08 25.41
C GLY A 81 19.63 -4.88 25.46
N THR A 82 19.10 -5.05 26.69
CA THR A 82 17.87 -5.79 26.94
C THR A 82 16.72 -4.88 27.37
N ASP A 83 15.48 -5.31 27.14
CA ASP A 83 14.28 -4.60 27.55
C ASP A 83 13.96 -4.83 29.06
N GLN A 84 12.83 -4.25 29.52
CA GLN A 84 12.35 -4.38 30.90
C GLN A 84 12.09 -5.81 31.38
N ILE A 85 11.99 -6.78 30.45
CA ILE A 85 11.71 -8.19 30.72
C ILE A 85 12.98 -9.04 30.46
N GLY A 86 14.07 -8.43 30.01
CA GLY A 86 15.31 -9.15 29.68
C GLY A 86 15.35 -9.73 28.27
N ARG A 87 14.63 -9.17 27.29
CA ARG A 87 14.69 -9.62 25.88
C ARG A 87 15.64 -8.74 25.08
N ASP A 88 16.36 -9.32 24.14
CA ASP A 88 17.27 -8.58 23.26
C ASP A 88 16.50 -7.60 22.36
N ILE A 89 16.88 -6.32 22.46
CA ILE A 89 16.21 -5.23 21.74
C ILE A 89 16.45 -5.38 20.23
N LEU A 90 17.65 -5.76 19.77
CA LEU A 90 17.97 -5.91 18.36
C LEU A 90 17.09 -7.00 17.72
N SER A 91 17.01 -8.17 18.33
CA SER A 91 16.16 -9.27 17.85
C SER A 91 14.70 -8.83 17.77
N ARG A 92 14.20 -8.13 18.78
CA ARG A 92 12.82 -7.61 18.79
C ARG A 92 12.57 -6.57 17.69
N MET A 93 13.54 -5.70 17.38
CA MET A 93 13.42 -4.75 16.25
C MET A 93 13.34 -5.49 14.91
N ILE A 94 14.13 -6.52 14.71
CA ILE A 94 14.15 -7.32 13.47
C ILE A 94 12.81 -8.07 13.30
N TYR A 95 12.34 -8.76 14.33
CA TYR A 95 11.04 -9.45 14.29
C TYR A 95 9.87 -8.48 14.20
N GLY A 96 9.95 -7.35 14.91
CA GLY A 96 8.96 -6.27 14.82
C GLY A 96 8.84 -5.70 13.41
N ALA A 97 9.96 -5.50 12.71
CA ALA A 97 9.94 -5.08 11.31
C ALA A 97 9.22 -6.09 10.41
N ARG A 98 9.46 -7.40 10.61
CA ARG A 98 8.76 -8.47 9.87
C ARG A 98 7.25 -8.43 10.09
N ASN A 99 6.83 -8.34 11.34
CA ASN A 99 5.41 -8.34 11.70
C ASN A 99 4.71 -7.09 11.16
N THR A 100 5.30 -5.92 11.35
CA THR A 100 4.72 -4.64 10.90
C THR A 100 4.63 -4.55 9.38
N VAL A 101 5.68 -4.92 8.66
CA VAL A 101 5.69 -4.96 7.19
C VAL A 101 4.66 -5.97 6.68
N GLY A 102 4.60 -7.17 7.28
CA GLY A 102 3.62 -8.19 6.92
C GLY A 102 2.18 -7.72 7.08
N ILE A 103 1.85 -7.13 8.22
CA ILE A 103 0.51 -6.57 8.48
C ILE A 103 0.20 -5.44 7.49
N ALA A 104 1.14 -4.50 7.29
CA ALA A 104 0.93 -3.37 6.39
C ALA A 104 0.70 -3.81 4.93
N VAL A 105 1.48 -4.79 4.43
CA VAL A 105 1.29 -5.35 3.07
C VAL A 105 -0.06 -6.05 2.96
N ALA A 106 -0.42 -6.91 3.92
CA ALA A 106 -1.69 -7.64 3.90
C ALA A 106 -2.89 -6.68 3.94
N THR A 107 -2.83 -5.69 4.82
CA THR A 107 -3.88 -4.66 4.95
C THR A 107 -4.03 -3.84 3.67
N THR A 108 -2.92 -3.36 3.11
CA THR A 108 -2.95 -2.54 1.89
C THR A 108 -3.43 -3.36 0.70
N ALA A 109 -2.96 -4.61 0.54
CA ALA A 109 -3.42 -5.48 -0.54
C ALA A 109 -4.93 -5.76 -0.45
N LEU A 110 -5.44 -6.02 0.76
CA LEU A 110 -6.87 -6.24 0.98
C LEU A 110 -7.68 -4.96 0.71
N ALA A 111 -7.20 -3.79 1.14
CA ALA A 111 -7.85 -2.51 0.86
C ALA A 111 -7.92 -2.22 -0.65
N PHE A 112 -6.84 -2.51 -1.39
CA PHE A 112 -6.80 -2.37 -2.85
C PHE A 112 -7.70 -3.37 -3.56
N PHE A 113 -7.78 -4.58 -3.08
CA PHE A 113 -8.71 -5.56 -3.63
C PHE A 113 -10.17 -5.10 -3.47
N ILE A 114 -10.57 -4.75 -2.25
CA ILE A 114 -11.95 -4.32 -1.96
C ILE A 114 -12.25 -3.00 -2.69
N GLY A 115 -11.45 -1.96 -2.45
CA GLY A 115 -11.67 -0.63 -3.02
C GLY A 115 -11.53 -0.60 -4.53
N GLY A 116 -10.58 -1.36 -5.09
CA GLY A 116 -10.35 -1.48 -6.52
C GLY A 116 -11.53 -2.14 -7.24
N VAL A 117 -12.00 -3.28 -6.73
CA VAL A 117 -13.14 -4.00 -7.33
C VAL A 117 -14.40 -3.16 -7.24
N LEU A 118 -14.71 -2.59 -6.07
CA LEU A 118 -15.90 -1.76 -5.89
C LEU A 118 -15.84 -0.47 -6.70
N GLY A 119 -14.66 0.17 -6.78
CA GLY A 119 -14.47 1.39 -7.57
C GLY A 119 -14.61 1.16 -9.08
N LEU A 120 -14.06 0.05 -9.60
CA LEU A 120 -14.26 -0.38 -10.97
C LEU A 120 -15.74 -0.70 -11.25
N ALA A 121 -16.39 -1.45 -10.37
CA ALA A 121 -17.79 -1.79 -10.51
C ALA A 121 -18.68 -0.55 -10.55
N ALA A 122 -18.44 0.42 -9.66
CA ALA A 122 -19.17 1.69 -9.63
C ALA A 122 -19.00 2.48 -10.93
N ALA A 123 -17.75 2.61 -11.46
CA ALA A 123 -17.47 3.34 -12.68
C ALA A 123 -18.15 2.75 -13.93
N ILE A 124 -18.34 1.44 -13.99
CA ILE A 124 -18.91 0.74 -15.15
C ILE A 124 -20.42 0.61 -15.07
N ALA A 125 -20.95 0.25 -13.89
CA ALA A 125 -22.37 0.06 -13.69
C ALA A 125 -23.16 1.36 -13.82
N LYS A 126 -22.54 2.50 -13.46
CA LYS A 126 -23.19 3.82 -13.50
C LYS A 126 -24.54 3.84 -12.74
N GLY A 127 -25.26 4.95 -12.78
CA GLY A 127 -26.60 5.06 -12.23
C GLY A 127 -26.71 4.83 -10.73
N TRP A 128 -27.70 4.06 -10.28
CA TRP A 128 -28.00 3.88 -8.86
C TRP A 128 -26.93 3.08 -8.07
N VAL A 129 -26.27 2.14 -8.72
CA VAL A 129 -25.18 1.35 -8.09
C VAL A 129 -24.01 2.25 -7.71
N ASP A 130 -23.60 3.10 -8.65
CA ASP A 130 -22.55 4.09 -8.42
C ASP A 130 -22.93 5.06 -7.28
N GLN A 131 -24.17 5.56 -7.29
CA GLN A 131 -24.67 6.47 -6.25
C GLN A 131 -24.69 5.79 -4.88
N LEU A 132 -25.19 4.56 -4.79
CA LEU A 132 -25.27 3.81 -3.53
C LEU A 132 -23.87 3.56 -2.94
N LEU A 133 -22.96 3.02 -3.74
CA LEU A 133 -21.59 2.74 -3.30
C LEU A 133 -20.87 4.02 -2.88
N SER A 134 -21.00 5.09 -3.66
CA SER A 134 -20.39 6.38 -3.33
C SER A 134 -20.94 6.96 -2.03
N ARG A 135 -22.26 6.89 -1.80
CA ARG A 135 -22.89 7.37 -0.54
C ARG A 135 -22.42 6.56 0.67
N LEU A 136 -22.31 5.24 0.52
CA LEU A 136 -21.82 4.37 1.59
C LEU A 136 -20.36 4.70 1.94
N VAL A 137 -19.53 4.89 0.93
CA VAL A 137 -18.13 5.28 1.11
C VAL A 137 -18.03 6.68 1.75
N ASP A 138 -18.84 7.64 1.32
CA ASP A 138 -18.88 8.99 1.90
C ASP A 138 -19.30 8.96 3.37
N ALA A 139 -20.28 8.13 3.72
CA ALA A 139 -20.70 7.93 5.13
C ALA A 139 -19.58 7.35 5.99
N LEU A 140 -18.85 6.36 5.49
CA LEU A 140 -17.70 5.79 6.20
C LEU A 140 -16.55 6.81 6.36
N MET A 141 -16.33 7.67 5.36
CA MET A 141 -15.29 8.70 5.42
C MET A 141 -15.66 9.90 6.28
N ALA A 142 -16.93 10.09 6.63
CA ALA A 142 -17.38 11.16 7.51
C ALA A 142 -16.89 10.95 8.97
N ILE A 143 -16.60 9.71 9.35
CA ILE A 143 -16.10 9.39 10.67
C ILE A 143 -14.57 9.44 10.65
N PRO A 144 -13.89 10.11 11.63
CA PRO A 144 -12.44 10.06 11.73
C PRO A 144 -11.92 8.63 11.82
N SER A 145 -11.12 8.22 10.84
CA SER A 145 -10.71 6.81 10.66
C SER A 145 -10.04 6.19 11.88
N LEU A 146 -9.20 6.95 12.60
CA LEU A 146 -8.53 6.48 13.82
C LEU A 146 -9.54 6.15 14.93
N ILE A 147 -10.49 7.05 15.18
CA ILE A 147 -11.52 6.86 16.22
C ILE A 147 -12.39 5.66 15.87
N PHE A 148 -12.80 5.57 14.60
CA PHE A 148 -13.62 4.46 14.13
C PHE A 148 -12.89 3.12 14.23
N ALA A 149 -11.60 3.07 13.86
CA ALA A 149 -10.79 1.86 14.01
C ALA A 149 -10.69 1.41 15.48
N LEU A 150 -10.43 2.35 16.42
CA LEU A 150 -10.32 2.03 17.84
C LEU A 150 -11.66 1.52 18.42
N VAL A 151 -12.78 2.14 18.05
CA VAL A 151 -14.11 1.68 18.46
C VAL A 151 -14.40 0.27 17.94
N LEU A 152 -14.14 0.00 16.66
CA LEU A 152 -14.34 -1.33 16.10
C LEU A 152 -13.43 -2.38 16.75
N LEU A 153 -12.15 -2.05 17.02
CA LEU A 153 -11.24 -2.95 17.71
C LEU A 153 -11.65 -3.22 19.16
N SER A 154 -12.26 -2.25 19.83
CA SER A 154 -12.78 -2.48 21.19
C SER A 154 -13.97 -3.43 21.23
N ILE A 155 -14.77 -3.48 20.16
CA ILE A 155 -15.94 -4.36 20.04
C ILE A 155 -15.53 -5.77 19.55
N PHE A 156 -14.73 -5.86 18.49
CA PHE A 156 -14.37 -7.13 17.85
C PHE A 156 -13.11 -7.77 18.41
N GLY A 157 -12.39 -7.06 19.30
CA GLY A 157 -11.12 -7.51 19.88
C GLY A 157 -9.90 -7.12 19.04
N THR A 158 -8.75 -7.06 19.71
CA THR A 158 -7.46 -6.58 19.17
C THR A 158 -6.62 -7.66 18.50
N ASN A 159 -7.25 -8.71 17.96
CA ASN A 159 -6.55 -9.74 17.21
C ASN A 159 -5.98 -9.15 15.90
N ILE A 160 -4.83 -9.64 15.47
CA ILE A 160 -4.13 -9.20 14.26
C ILE A 160 -5.04 -9.28 13.01
N ILE A 161 -5.86 -10.32 12.92
CA ILE A 161 -6.80 -10.50 11.81
C ILE A 161 -7.86 -9.39 11.80
N ASN A 162 -8.44 -9.09 12.95
CA ASN A 162 -9.42 -8.01 13.09
C ASN A 162 -8.81 -6.65 12.76
N LEU A 163 -7.58 -6.41 13.21
CA LEU A 163 -6.81 -5.22 12.89
C LEU A 163 -6.65 -5.06 11.36
N ILE A 164 -6.21 -6.09 10.67
CA ILE A 164 -6.03 -6.09 9.21
C ILE A 164 -7.36 -5.80 8.51
N ILE A 165 -8.43 -6.47 8.88
CA ILE A 165 -9.73 -6.33 8.24
C ILE A 165 -10.29 -4.92 8.44
N ILE A 166 -10.27 -4.42 9.68
CA ILE A 166 -10.85 -3.11 10.01
C ILE A 166 -10.09 -1.99 9.29
N ILE A 167 -8.76 -1.99 9.34
CA ILE A 167 -7.97 -0.97 8.66
C ILE A 167 -8.14 -1.10 7.13
N ALA A 168 -8.17 -2.31 6.59
CA ALA A 168 -8.37 -2.53 5.16
C ALA A 168 -9.72 -1.99 4.68
N ILE A 169 -10.81 -2.19 5.43
CA ILE A 169 -12.13 -1.64 5.08
C ILE A 169 -12.09 -0.10 5.09
N LEU A 170 -11.47 0.51 6.10
CA LEU A 170 -11.38 1.96 6.18
C LEU A 170 -10.53 2.56 5.05
N ASP A 171 -9.39 1.97 4.73
CA ASP A 171 -8.53 2.45 3.65
C ASP A 171 -9.09 2.11 2.26
N SER A 172 -9.91 1.06 2.14
CA SER A 172 -10.58 0.71 0.87
C SER A 172 -11.48 1.83 0.36
N THR A 173 -12.02 2.67 1.24
CA THR A 173 -12.84 3.83 0.87
C THR A 173 -12.09 4.84 0.01
N ARG A 174 -10.83 5.09 0.36
CA ARG A 174 -9.96 6.01 -0.38
C ARG A 174 -9.53 5.41 -1.71
N VAL A 175 -9.18 4.12 -1.70
CA VAL A 175 -8.87 3.36 -2.92
C VAL A 175 -10.05 3.32 -3.87
N PHE A 176 -11.26 3.11 -3.35
CA PHE A 176 -12.51 3.16 -4.11
C PHE A 176 -12.66 4.50 -4.86
N ARG A 177 -12.51 5.63 -4.15
CA ARG A 177 -12.66 6.96 -4.77
C ARG A 177 -11.65 7.20 -5.88
N LEU A 178 -10.40 6.84 -5.65
CA LEU A 178 -9.35 6.98 -6.69
C LEU A 178 -9.64 6.07 -7.88
N THR A 179 -9.89 4.77 -7.62
CA THR A 179 -10.14 3.79 -8.69
C THR A 179 -11.35 4.22 -9.51
N ARG A 180 -12.45 4.64 -8.85
CA ARG A 180 -13.63 5.15 -9.53
C ARG A 180 -13.30 6.37 -10.39
N ALA A 181 -12.60 7.37 -9.86
CA ALA A 181 -12.28 8.60 -10.57
C ALA A 181 -11.43 8.33 -11.81
N VAL A 182 -10.37 7.52 -11.69
CA VAL A 182 -9.49 7.19 -12.82
C VAL A 182 -10.22 6.31 -13.84
N SER A 183 -11.06 5.36 -13.38
CA SER A 183 -11.83 4.48 -14.27
C SER A 183 -12.86 5.23 -15.08
N LEU A 184 -13.52 6.26 -14.54
CA LEU A 184 -14.48 7.07 -15.28
C LEU A 184 -13.85 7.75 -16.50
N ASN A 185 -12.58 8.16 -16.42
CA ASN A 185 -11.85 8.74 -17.55
C ASN A 185 -11.57 7.69 -18.65
N VAL A 186 -11.34 6.44 -18.27
CA VAL A 186 -11.03 5.35 -19.21
C VAL A 186 -12.30 4.75 -19.84
N VAL A 187 -13.39 4.67 -19.07
CA VAL A 187 -14.68 4.09 -19.52
C VAL A 187 -15.29 4.82 -20.73
N VAL A 188 -14.94 6.09 -20.93
CA VAL A 188 -15.44 6.91 -22.05
C VAL A 188 -14.55 6.86 -23.29
N MET A 189 -13.47 6.10 -23.26
CA MET A 189 -12.54 5.98 -24.40
C MET A 189 -13.09 5.06 -25.50
N ASP A 190 -12.77 5.38 -26.75
CA ASP A 190 -13.28 4.70 -27.95
C ASP A 190 -13.02 3.19 -27.95
N PHE A 191 -11.88 2.74 -27.42
CA PHE A 191 -11.56 1.31 -27.36
C PHE A 191 -12.47 0.53 -26.40
N VAL A 192 -12.98 1.17 -25.35
CA VAL A 192 -13.95 0.58 -24.44
C VAL A 192 -15.33 0.47 -25.11
N GLU A 193 -15.71 1.49 -25.88
CA GLU A 193 -16.95 1.48 -26.66
C GLU A 193 -16.87 0.41 -27.75
N ALA A 194 -15.76 0.32 -28.47
CA ALA A 194 -15.52 -0.74 -29.44
C ALA A 194 -15.60 -2.15 -28.84
N ALA A 195 -15.11 -2.34 -27.61
CA ALA A 195 -15.26 -3.62 -26.89
C ALA A 195 -16.74 -3.94 -26.58
N ARG A 196 -17.51 -2.93 -26.17
CA ARG A 196 -18.97 -3.10 -25.93
C ARG A 196 -19.72 -3.44 -27.22
N LEU A 197 -19.39 -2.78 -28.32
CA LEU A 197 -20.00 -3.07 -29.63
C LEU A 197 -19.67 -4.48 -30.13
N ARG A 198 -18.54 -5.04 -29.76
CA ARG A 198 -18.18 -6.45 -30.01
C ARG A 198 -18.97 -7.45 -29.16
N GLY A 199 -19.77 -6.96 -28.19
CA GLY A 199 -20.54 -7.82 -27.28
C GLY A 199 -19.74 -8.38 -26.12
N GLU A 200 -18.57 -7.80 -25.81
CA GLU A 200 -17.77 -8.24 -24.67
C GLU A 200 -18.47 -8.01 -23.35
N GLY A 201 -18.37 -8.96 -22.42
CA GLY A 201 -18.98 -8.85 -21.10
C GLY A 201 -18.30 -7.82 -20.20
N LEU A 202 -19.04 -7.24 -19.25
CA LEU A 202 -18.54 -6.21 -18.34
C LEU A 202 -17.27 -6.64 -17.60
N ALA A 203 -17.22 -7.87 -17.10
CA ALA A 203 -16.05 -8.40 -16.41
C ALA A 203 -14.79 -8.49 -17.32
N TRP A 204 -15.01 -8.81 -18.58
CA TRP A 204 -13.95 -8.85 -19.59
C TRP A 204 -13.40 -7.42 -19.84
N ILE A 205 -14.30 -6.46 -20.07
CA ILE A 205 -13.94 -5.04 -20.28
C ILE A 205 -13.18 -4.49 -19.05
N MET A 206 -13.63 -4.78 -17.85
CA MET A 206 -12.95 -4.38 -16.60
C MET A 206 -11.51 -4.87 -16.59
N ARG A 207 -11.32 -6.18 -16.86
CA ARG A 207 -10.03 -6.85 -16.69
C ARG A 207 -9.05 -6.59 -17.81
N ARG A 208 -9.55 -6.48 -19.06
CA ARG A 208 -8.70 -6.40 -20.26
C ARG A 208 -8.51 -4.98 -20.80
N GLU A 209 -9.51 -4.14 -20.66
CA GLU A 209 -9.47 -2.79 -21.23
C GLU A 209 -9.23 -1.73 -20.14
N ILE A 210 -9.94 -1.77 -19.02
CA ILE A 210 -9.88 -0.69 -18.05
C ILE A 210 -8.71 -0.88 -17.08
N LEU A 211 -8.63 -2.04 -16.42
CA LEU A 211 -7.64 -2.29 -15.36
C LEU A 211 -6.20 -2.03 -15.80
N PRO A 212 -5.72 -2.50 -16.96
CA PRO A 212 -4.34 -2.23 -17.39
C PRO A 212 -4.03 -0.74 -17.57
N ASN A 213 -5.02 0.04 -18.01
CA ASN A 213 -4.86 1.47 -18.25
C ASN A 213 -4.87 2.31 -16.96
N ILE A 214 -5.52 1.85 -15.90
CA ILE A 214 -5.53 2.53 -14.59
C ILE A 214 -4.45 2.02 -13.63
N LEU A 215 -3.73 0.96 -13.99
CA LEU A 215 -2.71 0.36 -13.13
C LEU A 215 -1.59 1.33 -12.71
N PRO A 216 -1.04 2.19 -13.58
CA PRO A 216 0.03 3.10 -13.18
C PRO A 216 -0.35 4.02 -12.00
N PRO A 217 -1.45 4.77 -12.01
CA PRO A 217 -1.86 5.57 -10.86
C PRO A 217 -2.23 4.72 -9.63
N LEU A 218 -2.78 3.51 -9.82
CA LEU A 218 -3.07 2.61 -8.70
C LEU A 218 -1.81 2.09 -8.02
N ILE A 219 -0.74 1.77 -8.78
CA ILE A 219 0.54 1.35 -8.20
C ILE A 219 1.17 2.49 -7.39
N ALA A 220 1.11 3.73 -7.88
CA ALA A 220 1.61 4.88 -7.14
C ALA A 220 0.83 5.08 -5.82
N GLU A 221 -0.48 4.98 -5.87
CA GLU A 221 -1.33 5.06 -4.67
C GLU A 221 -1.09 3.89 -3.71
N PHE A 222 -0.81 2.68 -4.22
CA PHE A 222 -0.47 1.53 -3.38
C PHE A 222 0.72 1.84 -2.47
N GLY A 223 1.79 2.43 -3.02
CA GLY A 223 2.94 2.85 -2.23
C GLY A 223 2.59 3.88 -1.16
N LEU A 224 1.78 4.88 -1.51
CA LEU A 224 1.29 5.88 -0.55
C LEU A 224 0.44 5.26 0.55
N ARG A 225 -0.52 4.39 0.21
CA ARG A 225 -1.37 3.72 1.20
C ARG A 225 -0.56 2.81 2.11
N PHE A 226 0.38 2.06 1.57
CA PHE A 226 1.29 1.26 2.37
C PHE A 226 2.01 2.10 3.44
N CYS A 227 2.54 3.27 3.08
CA CYS A 227 3.16 4.17 4.05
C CYS A 227 2.17 4.67 5.10
N PHE A 228 0.94 5.04 4.70
CA PHE A 228 -0.08 5.49 5.66
C PHE A 228 -0.54 4.37 6.58
N VAL A 229 -0.74 3.15 6.08
CA VAL A 229 -1.09 1.98 6.91
C VAL A 229 0.02 1.70 7.90
N PHE A 230 1.28 1.71 7.44
CA PHE A 230 2.45 1.53 8.30
C PHE A 230 2.49 2.54 9.45
N LEU A 231 2.25 3.83 9.16
CA LEU A 231 2.17 4.87 10.18
C LEU A 231 0.95 4.71 11.10
N SER A 232 -0.20 4.31 10.55
CA SER A 232 -1.42 4.10 11.33
C SER A 232 -1.27 2.96 12.34
N LEU A 233 -0.51 1.91 11.99
CA LEU A 233 -0.23 0.80 12.90
C LEU A 233 0.48 1.26 14.17
N ILE A 234 1.38 2.24 14.08
CA ILE A 234 2.07 2.81 15.25
C ILE A 234 1.06 3.45 16.23
N HIS A 235 0.08 4.19 15.69
CA HIS A 235 -0.91 4.87 16.51
C HIS A 235 -1.98 3.94 17.09
N ILE A 236 -2.28 2.84 16.39
CA ILE A 236 -3.32 1.88 16.80
C ILE A 236 -2.75 0.83 17.76
N SER A 237 -1.51 0.39 17.55
CA SER A 237 -0.89 -0.65 18.37
C SER A 237 -0.45 -0.15 19.75
N GLU A 238 -0.23 1.15 19.91
CA GLU A 238 0.21 1.74 21.17
C GLU A 238 -0.74 2.83 21.77
N PRO A 239 -2.08 2.69 21.67
CA PRO A 239 -3.00 3.69 22.23
C PRO A 239 -2.90 3.78 23.75
N THR A 240 -2.47 2.70 24.41
CA THR A 240 -2.37 2.59 25.86
C THR A 240 -1.24 3.42 26.46
N ARG A 241 -0.12 3.65 25.74
CA ARG A 241 0.98 4.48 26.26
C ARG A 241 0.62 5.97 26.32
N LEU A 242 -0.05 6.49 25.29
CA LEU A 242 -0.53 7.88 25.29
C LEU A 242 -1.67 8.08 26.33
N GLY A 243 -2.55 7.10 26.49
CA GLY A 243 -3.58 7.09 27.54
C GLY A 243 -2.97 7.06 28.94
N MET A 244 -1.98 6.21 29.19
CA MET A 244 -1.30 6.13 30.49
C MET A 244 -0.54 7.41 30.86
N ILE A 245 0.09 8.10 29.90
CA ILE A 245 0.73 9.40 30.14
C ILE A 245 -0.33 10.45 30.49
N SER A 246 -1.46 10.48 29.82
CA SER A 246 -2.58 11.37 30.17
C SER A 246 -3.18 11.06 31.52
N TYR A 247 -3.35 9.78 31.88
CA TYR A 247 -3.80 9.38 33.22
C TYR A 247 -2.78 9.71 34.31
N ALA A 248 -1.49 9.48 34.05
CA ALA A 248 -0.43 9.82 35.02
C ALA A 248 -0.37 11.34 35.28
N VAL A 249 -0.53 12.16 34.24
CA VAL A 249 -0.61 13.64 34.39
C VAL A 249 -1.88 14.08 35.09
N PHE A 250 -2.99 13.36 34.96
CA PHE A 250 -4.25 13.68 35.64
C PHE A 250 -4.26 13.25 37.10
N CYS A 251 -3.53 12.19 37.46
CA CYS A 251 -3.39 11.74 38.86
C CYS A 251 -2.35 12.53 39.65
N LEU A 252 -1.51 13.34 38.98
CA LEU A 252 -0.52 14.21 39.62
C LEU A 252 -1.03 15.64 39.89
N LYS A 253 -2.29 15.93 39.59
CA LYS A 253 -2.97 17.19 39.86
C LYS A 253 -4.06 17.00 40.89
#